data_53877d15c0aa39edbb3bc872fa2ff93c
#
_entry.id   53877d15c0aa39edbb3bc872fa2ff93c
#
_cell.length_a   1.000
_cell.length_b   1.000
_cell.length_c   1.000
_cell.angle_alpha   90.00
_cell.angle_beta   90.00
_cell.angle_gamma   90.00
#
_symmetry.space_group_name_H-M   'P 1'
#
loop_
_entity.id
_entity.type
_entity.pdbx_description
1 polymer ?
#
loop_
_entity_poly.entity_id
_entity_poly.type
_entity_poly.pdbx_seq_one_letter_code
_entity_poly.pdbx_strand_id
1 'polypeptide(L)'
;KDSEEDYRGYLLNTDDDIGQFLDAFGLTPAETNRPLKTDGINPKIREKLAIDSFIDTLKVEFPASADMSKAARNIQYQVYMNRSLAVNDPDSILLRWTEQEYTLFRAIEHARYGDIVAGGFSSVEDFVVMANQVLNRRKSRAGKSLEHHLAAIFDENKICYTAQAVTEGNKKPDFLFPSEEAYHDMTFTVEKLCTLAAKT
;
A
#
# COMPACT_ATOMS: atom_id res chain seq x y z
N LYS A 1 -34.55 10.20 -24.14
CA LYS A 1 -34.10 8.98 -24.85
C LYS A 1 -32.82 8.60 -24.20
N ASP A 2 -32.93 7.80 -23.15
CA ASP A 2 -31.79 7.22 -22.43
C ASP A 2 -31.24 6.11 -23.33
N SER A 3 -29.98 6.24 -23.73
CA SER A 3 -29.27 5.16 -24.38
C SER A 3 -28.92 4.16 -23.28
N GLU A 4 -29.61 3.02 -23.24
CA GLU A 4 -29.14 1.85 -22.53
C GLU A 4 -27.78 1.48 -23.11
N GLU A 5 -26.72 1.66 -22.34
CA GLU A 5 -25.40 1.13 -22.65
C GLU A 5 -25.46 -0.40 -22.47
N ASP A 6 -25.44 -1.11 -23.59
CA ASP A 6 -25.49 -2.57 -23.62
C ASP A 6 -24.11 -3.13 -23.26
N TYR A 7 -23.91 -3.47 -21.99
CA TYR A 7 -22.67 -4.11 -21.53
C TYR A 7 -22.70 -5.59 -21.87
N ARG A 8 -21.85 -6.01 -22.81
CA ARG A 8 -21.63 -7.42 -23.14
C ARG A 8 -20.39 -7.92 -22.42
N GLY A 9 -20.57 -8.85 -21.49
CA GLY A 9 -19.48 -9.58 -20.86
C GLY A 9 -19.04 -10.77 -21.72
N TYR A 10 -17.73 -10.94 -21.95
CA TYR A 10 -17.15 -12.08 -22.62
C TYR A 10 -16.34 -12.92 -21.64
N LEU A 11 -16.53 -14.23 -21.65
CA LEU A 11 -15.67 -15.17 -20.94
C LEU A 11 -14.61 -15.66 -21.93
N LEU A 12 -13.36 -15.29 -21.71
CA LEU A 12 -12.21 -15.68 -22.55
C LEU A 12 -11.48 -16.84 -21.87
N ASN A 13 -11.82 -18.08 -22.23
CA ASN A 13 -11.25 -19.27 -21.60
C ASN A 13 -10.29 -20.04 -22.52
N THR A 14 -10.36 -19.80 -23.82
CA THR A 14 -9.55 -20.48 -24.83
C THR A 14 -8.88 -19.48 -25.78
N ASP A 15 -7.84 -19.92 -26.48
CA ASP A 15 -7.17 -19.08 -27.49
C ASP A 15 -8.13 -18.73 -28.66
N ASP A 16 -9.10 -19.59 -28.93
CA ASP A 16 -10.15 -19.32 -29.94
C ASP A 16 -11.12 -18.22 -29.48
N ASP A 17 -11.49 -18.20 -28.20
CA ASP A 17 -12.31 -17.12 -27.62
C ASP A 17 -11.58 -15.79 -27.70
N ILE A 18 -10.28 -15.78 -27.42
CA ILE A 18 -9.43 -14.59 -27.53
C ILE A 18 -9.37 -14.12 -29.00
N GLY A 19 -9.18 -15.03 -29.94
CA GLY A 19 -9.17 -14.72 -31.37
C GLY A 19 -10.48 -14.08 -31.84
N GLN A 20 -11.61 -14.66 -31.49
CA GLN A 20 -12.95 -14.14 -31.84
C GLN A 20 -13.22 -12.77 -31.19
N PHE A 21 -12.76 -12.57 -29.95
CA PHE A 21 -12.88 -11.27 -29.27
C PHE A 21 -12.05 -10.19 -29.99
N LEU A 22 -10.81 -10.48 -30.34
CA LEU A 22 -9.94 -9.55 -31.05
C LEU A 22 -10.50 -9.20 -32.46
N ASP A 23 -10.99 -10.18 -33.19
CA ASP A 23 -11.62 -9.99 -34.51
C ASP A 23 -12.87 -9.09 -34.40
N ALA A 24 -13.68 -9.25 -33.35
CA ALA A 24 -14.86 -8.43 -33.13
C ALA A 24 -14.53 -6.93 -32.92
N PHE A 25 -13.33 -6.62 -32.44
CA PHE A 25 -12.83 -5.26 -32.25
C PHE A 25 -11.89 -4.78 -33.37
N GLY A 26 -11.68 -5.59 -34.42
CA GLY A 26 -10.77 -5.28 -35.51
C GLY A 26 -9.31 -5.22 -35.10
N LEU A 27 -8.95 -5.91 -34.03
CA LEU A 27 -7.58 -5.98 -33.49
C LEU A 27 -6.91 -7.26 -34.04
N THR A 28 -5.69 -7.10 -34.57
CA THR A 28 -4.90 -8.26 -34.97
C THR A 28 -4.06 -8.79 -33.82
N PRO A 29 -3.75 -10.10 -33.77
CA PRO A 29 -2.82 -10.66 -32.79
C PRO A 29 -1.45 -9.95 -32.78
N ALA A 30 -1.03 -9.37 -33.91
CA ALA A 30 0.21 -8.61 -34.00
C ALA A 30 0.13 -7.24 -33.27
N GLU A 31 -1.04 -6.61 -33.21
CA GLU A 31 -1.27 -5.34 -32.52
C GLU A 31 -1.43 -5.55 -31.02
N THR A 32 -1.96 -6.69 -30.62
CA THR A 32 -2.08 -7.09 -29.20
C THR A 32 -0.83 -7.81 -28.69
N ASN A 33 -0.04 -8.41 -29.58
CA ASN A 33 1.25 -9.06 -29.30
C ASN A 33 2.44 -8.11 -29.23
N ARG A 34 2.24 -6.85 -28.92
CA ARG A 34 3.30 -6.19 -28.13
C ARG A 34 3.34 -6.97 -26.83
N PRO A 35 4.41 -7.72 -26.57
CA PRO A 35 4.43 -8.52 -25.38
C PRO A 35 4.27 -7.58 -24.20
N LEU A 36 3.16 -7.61 -23.52
CA LEU A 36 3.24 -7.71 -22.08
C LEU A 36 4.12 -8.93 -21.86
N LYS A 37 5.43 -8.72 -21.90
CA LYS A 37 6.42 -9.65 -21.36
C LYS A 37 6.26 -9.61 -19.84
N THR A 38 5.10 -9.95 -19.41
CA THR A 38 4.89 -10.54 -18.12
C THR A 38 5.24 -12.00 -18.34
N ASP A 39 6.16 -12.54 -17.60
CA ASP A 39 6.67 -13.91 -17.65
C ASP A 39 5.57 -14.98 -17.44
N GLY A 40 4.35 -14.78 -17.90
CA GLY A 40 3.20 -15.67 -17.75
C GLY A 40 2.81 -15.99 -16.30
N ILE A 41 3.53 -15.45 -15.31
CA ILE A 41 3.27 -15.68 -13.89
C ILE A 41 2.17 -14.71 -13.43
N ASN A 42 1.07 -15.28 -12.92
CA ASN A 42 -0.02 -14.53 -12.31
C ASN A 42 0.52 -13.44 -11.34
N PRO A 43 0.08 -12.18 -11.43
CA PRO A 43 0.51 -11.11 -10.53
C PRO A 43 0.43 -11.47 -9.04
N LYS A 44 -0.58 -12.23 -8.61
CA LYS A 44 -0.70 -12.72 -7.23
C LYS A 44 0.41 -13.70 -6.83
N ILE A 45 0.90 -14.50 -7.78
CA ILE A 45 2.04 -15.40 -7.50
C ILE A 45 3.32 -14.57 -7.39
N ARG A 46 3.54 -13.57 -8.26
CA ARG A 46 4.68 -12.65 -8.16
C ARG A 46 4.65 -11.86 -6.86
N GLU A 47 3.47 -11.40 -6.46
CA GLU A 47 3.29 -10.71 -5.17
C GLU A 47 3.70 -11.61 -4.00
N LYS A 48 3.22 -12.85 -3.98
CA LYS A 48 3.60 -13.82 -2.95
C LYS A 48 5.12 -14.06 -2.93
N LEU A 49 5.73 -14.29 -4.07
CA LEU A 49 7.19 -14.49 -4.17
C LEU A 49 7.97 -13.25 -3.68
N ALA A 50 7.50 -12.05 -3.99
CA ALA A 50 8.12 -10.81 -3.52
C ALA A 50 8.00 -10.66 -1.99
N ILE A 51 6.86 -11.02 -1.41
CA ILE A 51 6.63 -11.05 0.04
C ILE A 51 7.55 -12.08 0.69
N ASP A 52 7.58 -13.31 0.20
CA ASP A 52 8.44 -14.39 0.75
C ASP A 52 9.91 -13.98 0.70
N SER A 53 10.38 -13.45 -0.44
CA SER A 53 11.73 -12.94 -0.59
C SER A 53 12.05 -11.81 0.40
N PHE A 54 11.11 -10.89 0.65
CA PHE A 54 11.30 -9.84 1.65
C PHE A 54 11.44 -10.42 3.06
N ILE A 55 10.60 -11.38 3.43
CA ILE A 55 10.64 -12.05 4.73
C ILE A 55 11.99 -12.75 4.96
N ASP A 56 12.52 -13.42 3.94
CA ASP A 56 13.81 -14.12 4.01
C ASP A 56 14.98 -13.16 4.23
N THR A 57 14.86 -11.91 3.78
CA THR A 57 15.90 -10.88 3.99
C THR A 57 15.86 -10.22 5.37
N LEU A 58 14.78 -10.41 6.15
CA LEU A 58 14.60 -9.75 7.43
C LEU A 58 15.58 -10.29 8.49
N LYS A 59 16.43 -9.39 8.99
CA LYS A 59 17.34 -9.63 10.11
C LYS A 59 16.71 -9.35 11.49
N VAL A 60 15.53 -8.79 11.49
CA VAL A 60 14.74 -8.41 12.69
C VAL A 60 13.45 -9.17 12.72
N GLU A 61 12.85 -9.26 13.91
CA GLU A 61 11.55 -9.92 14.06
C GLU A 61 10.46 -9.24 13.25
N PHE A 62 10.37 -7.91 13.35
CA PHE A 62 9.52 -7.06 12.54
C PHE A 62 10.29 -5.80 12.10
N PRO A 63 10.13 -5.35 10.86
CA PRO A 63 10.71 -4.08 10.41
C PRO A 63 10.00 -2.89 11.09
N ALA A 64 10.69 -1.74 11.13
CA ALA A 64 10.06 -0.49 11.53
C ALA A 64 8.88 -0.13 10.60
N SER A 65 7.90 0.63 11.09
CA SER A 65 6.70 0.97 10.32
C SER A 65 7.01 1.66 8.99
N ALA A 66 8.00 2.55 8.96
CA ALA A 66 8.46 3.22 7.75
C ALA A 66 9.03 2.24 6.70
N ASP A 67 9.83 1.27 7.15
CA ASP A 67 10.41 0.26 6.28
C ASP A 67 9.34 -0.71 5.76
N MET A 68 8.37 -1.06 6.60
CA MET A 68 7.20 -1.86 6.21
C MET A 68 6.40 -1.19 5.11
N SER A 69 6.03 0.08 5.30
CA SER A 69 5.28 0.86 4.31
C SER A 69 6.06 1.03 3.01
N LYS A 70 7.38 1.26 3.09
CA LYS A 70 8.25 1.34 1.91
C LYS A 70 8.33 0.01 1.16
N ALA A 71 8.46 -1.11 1.88
CA ALA A 71 8.48 -2.45 1.28
C ALA A 71 7.16 -2.76 0.57
N ALA A 72 6.02 -2.44 1.18
CA ALA A 72 4.71 -2.62 0.58
C ALA A 72 4.56 -1.83 -0.74
N ARG A 73 4.97 -0.56 -0.76
CA ARG A 73 4.99 0.26 -1.99
C ARG A 73 5.90 -0.33 -3.06
N ASN A 74 7.09 -0.79 -2.69
CA ASN A 74 8.03 -1.41 -3.62
C ASN A 74 7.47 -2.68 -4.26
N ILE A 75 6.82 -3.55 -3.48
CA ILE A 75 6.14 -4.75 -3.98
C ILE A 75 5.05 -4.36 -4.98
N GLN A 76 4.22 -3.36 -4.67
CA GLN A 76 3.20 -2.86 -5.59
C GLN A 76 3.81 -2.36 -6.90
N TYR A 77 4.90 -1.58 -6.84
CA TYR A 77 5.58 -1.08 -8.03
C TYR A 77 6.19 -2.20 -8.88
N GLN A 78 6.82 -3.17 -8.26
CA GLN A 78 7.48 -4.26 -8.96
C GLN A 78 6.50 -5.24 -9.60
N VAL A 79 5.39 -5.53 -8.92
CA VAL A 79 4.41 -6.51 -9.38
C VAL A 79 3.42 -5.92 -10.37
N TYR A 80 2.92 -4.71 -10.09
CA TYR A 80 1.80 -4.11 -10.84
C TYR A 80 2.21 -2.93 -11.72
N MET A 81 3.48 -2.49 -11.71
CA MET A 81 4.01 -1.40 -12.52
C MET A 81 3.22 -0.08 -12.39
N ASN A 82 2.62 0.16 -11.21
CA ASN A 82 1.60 1.18 -10.98
C ASN A 82 2.13 2.47 -10.32
N ARG A 83 3.42 2.75 -10.43
CA ARG A 83 4.04 3.94 -9.79
C ARG A 83 3.40 5.26 -10.21
N SER A 84 3.00 5.38 -11.49
CA SER A 84 2.36 6.59 -12.00
C SER A 84 1.03 6.93 -11.33
N LEU A 85 0.36 5.96 -10.70
CA LEU A 85 -0.88 6.21 -9.97
C LEU A 85 -0.68 7.12 -8.75
N ALA A 86 0.52 7.20 -8.18
CA ALA A 86 0.80 8.12 -7.07
C ALA A 86 0.54 9.60 -7.44
N VAL A 87 0.62 9.93 -8.73
CA VAL A 87 0.33 11.26 -9.26
C VAL A 87 -1.04 11.31 -9.93
N ASN A 88 -1.38 10.28 -10.72
CA ASN A 88 -2.57 10.31 -11.57
C ASN A 88 -3.87 9.89 -10.85
N ASP A 89 -3.76 9.03 -9.83
CA ASP A 89 -4.89 8.52 -9.03
C ASP A 89 -4.42 8.18 -7.61
N PRO A 90 -4.12 9.21 -6.80
CA PRO A 90 -3.54 9.04 -5.46
C PRO A 90 -4.46 8.27 -4.50
N ASP A 91 -5.77 8.39 -4.63
CA ASP A 91 -6.72 7.69 -3.76
C ASP A 91 -6.68 6.17 -3.99
N SER A 92 -6.73 5.74 -5.25
CA SER A 92 -6.65 4.32 -5.58
C SER A 92 -5.31 3.70 -5.17
N ILE A 93 -4.20 4.41 -5.35
CA ILE A 93 -2.90 3.87 -4.98
C ILE A 93 -2.71 3.82 -3.46
N LEU A 94 -3.25 4.79 -2.72
CA LEU A 94 -3.23 4.80 -1.26
C LEU A 94 -3.92 3.55 -0.69
N LEU A 95 -5.10 3.20 -1.20
CA LEU A 95 -5.82 1.99 -0.82
C LEU A 95 -4.99 0.73 -1.12
N ARG A 96 -4.42 0.63 -2.33
CA ARG A 96 -3.57 -0.52 -2.72
C ARG A 96 -2.33 -0.66 -1.84
N TRP A 97 -1.67 0.44 -1.49
CA TRP A 97 -0.51 0.40 -0.60
C TRP A 97 -0.88 -0.04 0.81
N THR A 98 -2.01 0.45 1.33
CA THR A 98 -2.52 0.07 2.65
C THR A 98 -2.88 -1.42 2.70
N GLU A 99 -3.56 -1.94 1.69
CA GLU A 99 -3.88 -3.36 1.55
C GLU A 99 -2.62 -4.23 1.40
N GLN A 100 -1.66 -3.77 0.59
CA GLN A 100 -0.39 -4.46 0.42
C GLN A 100 0.42 -4.51 1.71
N GLU A 101 0.46 -3.41 2.46
CA GLU A 101 1.14 -3.38 3.76
C GLU A 101 0.46 -4.32 4.75
N TYR A 102 -0.87 -4.37 4.76
CA TYR A 102 -1.59 -5.31 5.61
C TYR A 102 -1.29 -6.76 5.23
N THR A 103 -1.27 -7.08 3.94
CA THR A 103 -0.92 -8.41 3.44
C THR A 103 0.51 -8.80 3.82
N LEU A 104 1.48 -7.90 3.63
CA LEU A 104 2.87 -8.09 4.01
C LEU A 104 3.02 -8.30 5.52
N PHE A 105 2.37 -7.46 6.33
CA PHE A 105 2.38 -7.58 7.78
C PHE A 105 1.84 -8.95 8.24
N ARG A 106 0.72 -9.39 7.68
CA ARG A 106 0.12 -10.69 7.99
C ARG A 106 1.04 -11.86 7.63
N ALA A 107 1.73 -11.75 6.51
CA ALA A 107 2.70 -12.77 6.10
C ALA A 107 3.88 -12.86 7.08
N ILE A 108 4.44 -11.72 7.51
CA ILE A 108 5.49 -11.69 8.54
C ILE A 108 4.98 -12.22 9.87
N GLU A 109 3.79 -11.81 10.29
CA GLU A 109 3.15 -12.29 11.52
C GLU A 109 3.02 -13.81 11.51
N HIS A 110 2.56 -14.38 10.39
CA HIS A 110 2.44 -15.82 10.23
C HIS A 110 3.82 -16.52 10.26
N ALA A 111 4.80 -15.96 9.56
CA ALA A 111 6.16 -16.53 9.54
C ALA A 111 6.84 -16.49 10.91
N ARG A 112 6.51 -15.53 11.78
CA ARG A 112 7.11 -15.39 13.11
C ARG A 112 6.37 -16.16 14.20
N TYR A 113 5.06 -16.24 14.12
CA TYR A 113 4.21 -16.77 15.20
C TYR A 113 3.43 -18.02 14.81
N GLY A 114 3.36 -18.38 13.51
CA GLY A 114 2.56 -19.49 13.04
C GLY A 114 2.88 -20.81 13.73
N ASP A 115 4.16 -21.17 13.78
CA ASP A 115 4.61 -22.43 14.40
C ASP A 115 4.39 -22.41 15.92
N ILE A 116 4.60 -21.27 16.58
CA ILE A 116 4.38 -21.12 18.03
C ILE A 116 2.91 -21.34 18.36
N VAL A 117 2.02 -20.73 17.58
CA VAL A 117 0.57 -20.89 17.76
C VAL A 117 0.11 -22.32 17.46
N ALA A 118 0.66 -22.93 16.40
CA ALA A 118 0.35 -24.31 16.02
C ALA A 118 0.85 -25.33 17.04
N GLY A 119 2.00 -25.06 17.69
CA GLY A 119 2.56 -25.89 18.74
C GLY A 119 1.82 -25.83 20.08
N GLY A 120 0.94 -24.82 20.26
CA GLY A 120 0.21 -24.59 21.50
C GLY A 120 1.06 -23.90 22.58
N PHE A 121 0.47 -23.73 23.76
CA PHE A 121 1.08 -23.02 24.89
C PHE A 121 1.11 -23.91 26.12
N SER A 122 2.18 -23.77 26.92
CA SER A 122 2.34 -24.57 28.16
C SER A 122 1.40 -24.10 29.28
N SER A 123 0.96 -22.83 29.23
CA SER A 123 0.05 -22.23 30.21
C SER A 123 -0.85 -21.19 29.56
N VAL A 124 -1.91 -20.82 30.28
CA VAL A 124 -2.80 -19.70 29.89
C VAL A 124 -2.03 -18.38 29.90
N GLU A 125 -1.11 -18.22 30.83
CA GLU A 125 -0.26 -17.04 30.97
C GLU A 125 0.62 -16.86 29.75
N ASP A 126 1.27 -17.91 29.23
CA ASP A 126 2.10 -17.88 28.02
C ASP A 126 1.25 -17.47 26.80
N PHE A 127 0.04 -18.01 26.67
CA PHE A 127 -0.90 -17.61 25.62
C PHE A 127 -1.27 -16.12 25.72
N VAL A 128 -1.59 -15.63 26.93
CA VAL A 128 -1.98 -14.22 27.13
C VAL A 128 -0.83 -13.26 26.80
N VAL A 129 0.40 -13.61 27.20
CA VAL A 129 1.60 -12.83 26.87
C VAL A 129 1.76 -12.73 25.35
N MET A 130 1.70 -13.85 24.64
CA MET A 130 1.82 -13.88 23.18
C MET A 130 0.68 -13.12 22.50
N ALA A 131 -0.55 -13.32 22.92
CA ALA A 131 -1.72 -12.63 22.37
C ALA A 131 -1.59 -11.11 22.52
N ASN A 132 -1.16 -10.63 23.68
CA ASN A 132 -0.93 -9.20 23.92
C ASN A 132 0.21 -8.65 23.04
N GLN A 133 1.28 -9.41 22.84
CA GLN A 133 2.38 -9.00 21.96
C GLN A 133 1.88 -8.82 20.53
N VAL A 134 1.14 -9.78 19.99
CA VAL A 134 0.55 -9.71 18.63
C VAL A 134 -0.40 -8.53 18.51
N LEU A 135 -1.31 -8.35 19.48
CA LEU A 135 -2.28 -7.25 19.47
C LEU A 135 -1.62 -5.87 19.51
N ASN A 136 -0.58 -5.71 20.35
CA ASN A 136 0.14 -4.46 20.45
C ASN A 136 0.89 -4.11 19.14
N ARG A 137 1.47 -5.12 18.47
CA ARG A 137 2.10 -4.93 17.14
C ARG A 137 1.07 -4.49 16.10
N ARG A 138 -0.11 -5.12 16.05
CA ARG A 138 -1.19 -4.74 15.13
C ARG A 138 -1.64 -3.29 15.33
N LYS A 139 -1.84 -2.87 16.59
CA LYS A 139 -2.20 -1.48 16.94
C LYS A 139 -1.11 -0.49 16.53
N SER A 140 0.15 -0.78 16.86
CA SER A 140 1.28 0.09 16.51
C SER A 140 1.43 0.28 15.00
N ARG A 141 1.26 -0.78 14.22
CA ARG A 141 1.29 -0.69 12.77
C ARG A 141 0.19 0.22 12.22
N ALA A 142 -1.06 -0.01 12.62
CA ALA A 142 -2.20 0.73 12.07
C ALA A 142 -2.05 2.24 12.25
N GLY A 143 -1.51 2.69 13.39
CA GLY A 143 -1.36 4.10 13.72
C GLY A 143 -0.36 4.88 12.85
N LYS A 144 0.57 4.20 12.16
CA LYS A 144 1.63 4.86 11.37
C LYS A 144 1.59 4.58 9.87
N SER A 145 0.90 3.53 9.45
CA SER A 145 0.81 3.13 8.06
C SER A 145 0.28 4.26 7.16
N LEU A 146 -0.84 4.85 7.54
CA LEU A 146 -1.48 5.92 6.76
C LEU A 146 -0.58 7.16 6.62
N GLU A 147 0.08 7.58 7.71
CA GLU A 147 1.03 8.70 7.68
C GLU A 147 2.15 8.45 6.65
N HIS A 148 2.77 7.26 6.66
CA HIS A 148 3.86 6.93 5.75
C HIS A 148 3.43 6.85 4.28
N HIS A 149 2.22 6.41 4.01
CA HIS A 149 1.69 6.38 2.64
C HIS A 149 1.30 7.77 2.14
N LEU A 150 0.68 8.60 2.98
CA LEU A 150 0.37 9.99 2.65
C LEU A 150 1.64 10.80 2.38
N ALA A 151 2.66 10.67 3.24
CA ALA A 151 3.96 11.30 3.02
C ALA A 151 4.53 10.96 1.64
N ALA A 152 4.48 9.67 1.25
CA ALA A 152 4.97 9.24 -0.06
C ALA A 152 4.15 9.84 -1.23
N ILE A 153 2.83 10.02 -1.08
CA ILE A 153 2.00 10.71 -2.07
C ILE A 153 2.38 12.18 -2.17
N PHE A 154 2.56 12.87 -1.04
CA PHE A 154 2.95 14.28 -1.03
C PHE A 154 4.32 14.48 -1.69
N ASP A 155 5.29 13.61 -1.40
CA ASP A 155 6.62 13.65 -2.01
C ASP A 155 6.58 13.44 -3.54
N GLU A 156 5.83 12.43 -4.02
CA GLU A 156 5.69 12.17 -5.48
C GLU A 156 4.97 13.32 -6.20
N ASN A 157 4.06 14.03 -5.51
CA ASN A 157 3.35 15.20 -6.03
C ASN A 157 4.07 16.53 -5.76
N LYS A 158 5.25 16.53 -5.14
CA LYS A 158 6.03 17.72 -4.78
C LYS A 158 5.27 18.72 -3.91
N ILE A 159 4.41 18.21 -3.04
CA ILE A 159 3.68 19.00 -2.05
C ILE A 159 4.62 19.23 -0.85
N CYS A 160 4.90 20.49 -0.55
CA CYS A 160 5.73 20.84 0.61
C CYS A 160 4.94 20.65 1.90
N TYR A 161 5.56 20.03 2.90
CA TYR A 161 4.99 19.84 4.24
C TYR A 161 6.10 19.67 5.28
N THR A 162 5.75 19.87 6.56
CA THR A 162 6.56 19.43 7.70
C THR A 162 5.76 18.39 8.48
N ALA A 163 6.35 17.19 8.66
CA ALA A 163 5.74 16.13 9.45
C ALA A 163 6.00 16.35 10.94
N GLN A 164 4.99 16.11 11.80
CA GLN A 164 5.07 16.21 13.26
C GLN A 164 5.58 17.58 13.77
N ALA A 165 5.30 18.66 13.01
CA ALA A 165 5.65 20.03 13.38
C ALA A 165 5.02 20.45 14.72
N VAL A 166 5.71 21.29 15.47
CA VAL A 166 5.19 21.80 16.74
C VAL A 166 4.34 23.04 16.49
N THR A 167 3.09 23.02 16.97
CA THR A 167 2.16 24.14 16.90
C THR A 167 1.79 24.62 18.31
N GLU A 168 0.82 25.56 18.41
CA GLU A 168 0.42 26.12 19.70
C GLU A 168 0.01 25.04 20.71
N GLY A 169 0.41 25.24 21.96
CA GLY A 169 0.12 24.31 23.06
C GLY A 169 0.84 22.97 22.95
N ASN A 170 1.99 22.94 22.27
CA ASN A 170 2.78 21.72 22.01
C ASN A 170 1.99 20.62 21.24
N LYS A 171 1.02 21.01 20.43
CA LYS A 171 0.31 20.08 19.56
C LYS A 171 1.21 19.72 18.39
N LYS A 172 1.07 18.46 17.92
CA LYS A 172 1.84 17.95 16.80
C LYS A 172 0.87 17.33 15.79
N PRO A 173 0.41 18.08 14.78
CA PRO A 173 -0.30 17.50 13.67
C PRO A 173 0.61 16.54 12.90
N ASP A 174 0.03 15.51 12.25
CA ASP A 174 0.81 14.59 11.47
C ASP A 174 1.48 15.28 10.29
N PHE A 175 0.79 16.25 9.67
CA PHE A 175 1.34 17.10 8.61
C PHE A 175 0.91 18.55 8.79
N LEU A 176 1.84 19.45 8.52
CA LEU A 176 1.63 20.91 8.47
C LEU A 176 2.08 21.43 7.10
N PHE A 177 1.21 22.15 6.42
CA PHE A 177 1.45 22.69 5.07
C PHE A 177 1.50 24.22 5.09
N PRO A 178 2.40 24.86 4.32
CA PRO A 178 3.43 24.24 3.51
C PRO A 178 4.67 23.82 4.32
N SER A 179 4.91 24.43 5.49
CA SER A 179 6.04 24.10 6.39
C SER A 179 5.87 24.68 7.78
N GLU A 180 6.70 24.24 8.74
CA GLU A 180 6.78 24.79 10.10
C GLU A 180 7.29 26.23 10.10
N GLU A 181 8.24 26.56 9.21
CA GLU A 181 8.75 27.93 9.08
C GLU A 181 7.63 28.90 8.65
N ALA A 182 6.82 28.51 7.66
CA ALA A 182 5.68 29.31 7.21
C ALA A 182 4.63 29.50 8.30
N TYR A 183 4.46 28.51 9.18
CA TYR A 183 3.54 28.59 10.31
C TYR A 183 3.99 29.59 11.37
N HIS A 184 5.28 29.72 11.61
CA HIS A 184 5.84 30.68 12.58
C HIS A 184 6.13 32.06 11.98
N ASP A 185 5.99 32.23 10.66
CA ASP A 185 6.15 33.52 9.99
C ASP A 185 4.87 34.37 10.10
N MET A 186 4.91 35.42 10.90
CA MET A 186 3.79 36.36 11.12
C MET A 186 3.34 37.10 9.83
N THR A 187 4.15 37.06 8.78
CA THR A 187 3.83 37.68 7.48
C THR A 187 3.19 36.70 6.51
N PHE A 188 3.21 35.41 6.82
CA PHE A 188 2.61 34.40 5.97
C PHE A 188 1.07 34.40 6.05
N THR A 189 0.41 34.23 4.93
CA THR A 189 -1.06 34.27 4.83
C THR A 189 -1.69 33.06 5.49
N VAL A 190 -2.46 33.23 6.54
CA VAL A 190 -3.07 32.16 7.35
C VAL A 190 -3.95 31.23 6.51
N GLU A 191 -4.66 31.75 5.51
CA GLU A 191 -5.52 30.98 4.60
C GLU A 191 -4.75 29.94 3.76
N LYS A 192 -3.42 30.05 3.71
CA LYS A 192 -2.54 29.09 3.02
C LYS A 192 -1.92 28.05 3.95
N LEU A 193 -2.21 28.15 5.25
CA LEU A 193 -1.79 27.15 6.21
C LEU A 193 -2.85 26.05 6.35
N CYS A 194 -2.40 24.82 6.37
CA CYS A 194 -3.29 23.68 6.59
C CYS A 194 -2.60 22.66 7.50
N THR A 195 -3.37 22.06 8.40
CA THR A 195 -2.93 20.93 9.22
C THR A 195 -3.75 19.70 8.90
N LEU A 196 -3.10 18.53 8.89
CA LEU A 196 -3.75 17.26 8.65
C LEU A 196 -3.38 16.27 9.76
N ALA A 197 -4.38 15.55 10.28
CA ALA A 197 -4.19 14.43 11.19
C ALA A 197 -4.67 13.14 10.51
N ALA A 198 -3.75 12.19 10.32
CA ALA A 198 -4.02 10.89 9.72
C ALA A 198 -4.48 9.92 10.81
N LYS A 199 -5.76 9.57 10.83
CA LYS A 199 -6.34 8.61 11.78
C LYS A 199 -6.94 7.44 11.04
N THR A 200 -6.65 6.23 11.50
CA THR A 200 -7.25 4.96 11.05
C THR A 200 -8.20 4.42 12.09
#